data_f50d777cf618fba0a18f744e6be5cc3a
#
_entry.id   f50d777cf618fba0a18f744e6be5cc3a
#
_cell.length_a   1.000
_cell.length_b   1.000
_cell.length_c   1.000
_cell.angle_alpha   90.00
_cell.angle_beta   90.00
_cell.angle_gamma   90.00
#
_symmetry.space_group_name_H-M   'P 1'
#
loop_
_entity.id
_entity.type
_entity.pdbx_description
1 polymer ?
#
loop_
_entity_poly.entity_id
_entity_poly.type
_entity_poly.pdbx_seq_one_letter_code
_entity_poly.pdbx_strand_id
1 'polypeptide(L)'
;MKKLLVFMLSLVTMFGLVACNSETGGSEGGKEDDTLKIGISLPSATHGWMGALIDSAEKQAKALKESDGIEYVMTNAADPNKQANDVDDLIAQDVDVIVMLPIESAALSPVGQKIKDAGIPLVIVDRELENDAATVVVKGDNEGIGVNAGKYFVEKLNGKGKVVEITGPPSSVTEQRGAGFKEAMENSDIEIIASQSGDFSTEKSLEVMQNILQAHPEIDAVFTQDDGMALGVLQAIKEAGRKDIQFVTGAGGGKAVFEDMKKDGLITATFLYSPTMVEDAVKIAADIAKGNKPAESMVVKEATQVTKDNVDEFYDPESKF
;
A
#
# COMPACT_ATOMS: atom_id res chain seq x y z
N MET A 1 24.08 45.30 -72.56
CA MET A 1 24.19 44.72 -73.90
C MET A 1 23.45 43.43 -73.96
N LYS A 2 22.46 43.40 -74.82
CA LYS A 2 21.93 42.29 -75.63
C LYS A 2 21.32 41.13 -74.86
N LYS A 3 19.95 40.98 -74.84
CA LYS A 3 19.15 40.39 -75.92
C LYS A 3 19.20 38.86 -75.82
N LEU A 4 18.15 38.00 -75.80
CA LEU A 4 16.93 37.97 -76.61
C LEU A 4 16.17 36.74 -76.06
N LEU A 5 14.87 36.71 -75.65
CA LEU A 5 13.73 36.37 -76.48
C LEU A 5 13.82 34.96 -77.11
N VAL A 6 12.90 34.09 -76.96
CA VAL A 6 11.68 33.89 -77.73
C VAL A 6 11.18 32.44 -77.59
N PHE A 7 9.94 32.24 -77.29
CA PHE A 7 8.76 31.67 -77.97
C PHE A 7 8.46 30.17 -77.78
N MET A 8 7.26 29.96 -77.29
CA MET A 8 6.10 29.29 -77.95
C MET A 8 6.27 27.78 -78.19
N LEU A 9 5.32 26.93 -77.87
CA LEU A 9 3.98 26.85 -78.45
C LEU A 9 3.15 25.75 -77.74
N SER A 10 1.93 26.07 -77.47
CA SER A 10 0.77 25.24 -77.07
C SER A 10 0.59 23.93 -77.86
N LEU A 11 0.11 22.94 -77.23
CA LEU A 11 -0.93 22.07 -77.87
C LEU A 11 -1.93 21.55 -76.85
N VAL A 12 -3.16 21.95 -77.03
CA VAL A 12 -4.37 21.49 -76.39
C VAL A 12 -4.76 20.17 -77.04
N THR A 13 -5.09 19.16 -76.26
CA THR A 13 -6.07 18.16 -76.64
C THR A 13 -6.96 17.78 -75.47
N MET A 14 -8.20 17.97 -75.72
CA MET A 14 -9.39 17.67 -74.91
C MET A 14 -9.75 16.18 -74.99
N PHE A 15 -10.43 15.73 -74.00
CA PHE A 15 -11.44 14.67 -73.90
C PHE A 15 -11.13 13.55 -72.91
N GLY A 16 -12.05 13.41 -71.96
CA GLY A 16 -12.27 12.19 -71.18
C GLY A 16 -12.89 12.45 -69.82
N LEU A 17 -14.17 12.90 -69.78
CA LEU A 17 -15.02 12.78 -68.60
C LEU A 17 -15.28 11.30 -68.29
N VAL A 18 -14.72 10.81 -67.20
CA VAL A 18 -15.29 9.65 -66.48
C VAL A 18 -15.51 10.09 -65.03
N ALA A 19 -16.75 10.27 -64.70
CA ALA A 19 -17.24 10.39 -63.33
C ALA A 19 -17.07 9.06 -62.62
N CYS A 20 -16.23 9.04 -61.58
CA CYS A 20 -16.27 8.00 -60.55
C CYS A 20 -16.25 8.68 -59.22
N ASN A 21 -17.31 8.50 -58.53
CA ASN A 21 -17.66 8.59 -57.14
C ASN A 21 -16.48 8.85 -56.19
N SER A 22 -16.44 10.03 -55.57
CA SER A 22 -15.55 10.37 -54.50
C SER A 22 -16.01 9.73 -53.20
N GLU A 23 -15.45 8.60 -52.89
CA GLU A 23 -15.30 8.23 -51.49
C GLU A 23 -14.21 9.10 -50.90
N THR A 24 -14.61 9.92 -49.93
CA THR A 24 -13.74 10.64 -49.02
C THR A 24 -12.89 9.60 -48.28
N GLY A 25 -11.67 9.39 -48.76
CA GLY A 25 -10.61 8.77 -48.00
C GLY A 25 -10.28 9.68 -46.81
N GLY A 26 -10.91 9.44 -45.68
CA GLY A 26 -10.42 9.93 -44.41
C GLY A 26 -8.98 9.43 -44.24
N SER A 27 -8.06 10.34 -43.99
CA SER A 27 -6.76 10.02 -43.47
C SER A 27 -7.00 9.22 -42.17
N GLU A 28 -6.90 7.90 -42.27
CA GLU A 28 -6.66 7.08 -41.07
C GLU A 28 -5.28 7.53 -40.57
N GLY A 29 -5.31 8.49 -39.62
CA GLY A 29 -4.22 8.68 -38.69
C GLY A 29 -4.04 7.30 -38.03
N GLY A 30 -2.88 6.72 -38.18
CA GLY A 30 -2.55 5.46 -37.53
C GLY A 30 -2.96 5.59 -36.07
N LYS A 31 -3.81 4.68 -35.60
CA LYS A 31 -3.98 4.45 -34.19
C LYS A 31 -2.60 4.08 -33.67
N GLU A 32 -1.99 4.98 -32.91
CA GLU A 32 -0.99 4.57 -31.94
C GLU A 32 -1.62 3.41 -31.13
N ASP A 33 -0.81 2.44 -30.85
CA ASP A 33 -1.18 1.21 -30.15
C ASP A 33 -1.86 1.59 -28.83
N ASP A 34 -3.20 1.56 -28.78
CA ASP A 34 -4.04 1.94 -27.62
C ASP A 34 -3.89 0.92 -26.49
N THR A 35 -2.68 0.43 -26.26
CA THR A 35 -2.38 -0.52 -25.19
C THR A 35 -2.45 0.20 -23.85
N LEU A 36 -3.46 -0.13 -23.04
CA LEU A 36 -3.61 0.44 -21.70
C LEU A 36 -2.40 0.12 -20.82
N LYS A 37 -1.95 1.09 -20.03
CA LYS A 37 -0.75 0.97 -19.20
C LYS A 37 -0.98 1.44 -17.77
N ILE A 38 -0.67 0.60 -16.81
CA ILE A 38 -0.74 0.92 -15.37
C ILE A 38 0.66 1.24 -14.84
N GLY A 39 0.82 2.39 -14.20
CA GLY A 39 1.99 2.71 -13.37
C GLY A 39 1.79 2.19 -11.95
N ILE A 40 2.78 1.50 -11.37
CA ILE A 40 2.73 0.99 -10.00
C ILE A 40 3.97 1.49 -9.26
N SER A 41 3.78 2.32 -8.24
CA SER A 41 4.85 2.92 -7.44
C SER A 41 4.73 2.47 -5.98
N LEU A 42 5.67 1.62 -5.53
CA LEU A 42 5.68 1.02 -4.20
C LEU A 42 6.99 1.33 -3.47
N PRO A 43 7.01 1.27 -2.12
CA PRO A 43 8.26 1.21 -1.36
C PRO A 43 9.08 -0.03 -1.70
N SER A 44 10.39 -0.02 -1.45
CA SER A 44 11.21 -1.22 -1.44
C SER A 44 10.81 -2.17 -0.31
N ALA A 45 11.06 -3.47 -0.47
CA ALA A 45 10.77 -4.47 0.54
C ALA A 45 11.68 -4.26 1.78
N THR A 46 11.15 -3.66 2.84
CA THR A 46 11.85 -3.41 4.10
C THR A 46 11.50 -4.43 5.19
N HIS A 47 10.39 -5.13 5.04
CA HIS A 47 9.87 -6.14 5.98
C HIS A 47 8.95 -7.15 5.26
N GLY A 48 8.59 -8.23 5.93
CA GLY A 48 7.85 -9.35 5.32
C GLY A 48 6.53 -8.95 4.67
N TRP A 49 5.72 -8.12 5.34
CA TRP A 49 4.45 -7.63 4.81
C TRP A 49 4.63 -6.85 3.51
N MET A 50 5.61 -5.93 3.47
CA MET A 50 5.88 -5.13 2.26
C MET A 50 6.37 -6.02 1.11
N GLY A 51 7.21 -7.02 1.39
CA GLY A 51 7.65 -8.00 0.39
C GLY A 51 6.48 -8.78 -0.21
N ALA A 52 5.56 -9.26 0.64
CA ALA A 52 4.36 -9.96 0.19
C ALA A 52 3.40 -9.07 -0.61
N LEU A 53 3.28 -7.78 -0.25
CA LEU A 53 2.49 -6.82 -1.02
C LEU A 53 3.08 -6.58 -2.42
N ILE A 54 4.40 -6.42 -2.53
CA ILE A 54 5.09 -6.24 -3.81
C ILE A 54 4.89 -7.48 -4.71
N ASP A 55 5.08 -8.69 -4.16
CA ASP A 55 4.85 -9.95 -4.87
C ASP A 55 3.40 -10.06 -5.38
N SER A 56 2.43 -9.67 -4.55
CA SER A 56 0.99 -9.69 -4.90
C SER A 56 0.65 -8.68 -5.99
N ALA A 57 1.22 -7.46 -5.92
CA ALA A 57 1.04 -6.44 -6.95
C ALA A 57 1.59 -6.92 -8.30
N GLU A 58 2.80 -7.46 -8.32
CA GLU A 58 3.43 -7.97 -9.54
C GLU A 58 2.65 -9.15 -10.13
N LYS A 59 2.22 -10.09 -9.29
CA LYS A 59 1.40 -11.23 -9.70
C LYS A 59 0.09 -10.78 -10.34
N GLN A 60 -0.61 -9.81 -9.73
CA GLN A 60 -1.87 -9.30 -10.25
C GLN A 60 -1.66 -8.51 -11.55
N ALA A 61 -0.62 -7.69 -11.66
CA ALA A 61 -0.28 -6.96 -12.87
C ALA A 61 0.06 -7.91 -14.04
N LYS A 62 0.83 -8.97 -13.79
CA LYS A 62 1.11 -10.03 -14.78
C LYS A 62 -0.17 -10.74 -15.24
N ALA A 63 -1.06 -11.07 -14.31
CA ALA A 63 -2.33 -11.68 -14.66
C ALA A 63 -3.18 -10.80 -15.58
N LEU A 64 -3.26 -9.49 -15.33
CA LEU A 64 -3.97 -8.52 -16.18
C LEU A 64 -3.31 -8.35 -17.54
N LYS A 65 -1.97 -8.40 -17.61
CA LYS A 65 -1.26 -8.40 -18.89
C LYS A 65 -1.61 -9.63 -19.75
N GLU A 66 -1.66 -10.80 -19.12
CA GLU A 66 -1.99 -12.06 -19.81
C GLU A 66 -3.47 -12.16 -20.22
N SER A 67 -4.39 -11.69 -19.36
CA SER A 67 -5.83 -11.82 -19.62
C SER A 67 -6.41 -10.70 -20.49
N ASP A 68 -5.95 -9.46 -20.27
CA ASP A 68 -6.57 -8.23 -20.80
C ASP A 68 -5.64 -7.43 -21.71
N GLY A 69 -4.36 -7.84 -21.85
CA GLY A 69 -3.35 -7.12 -22.64
C GLY A 69 -2.92 -5.79 -22.03
N ILE A 70 -3.19 -5.55 -20.73
CA ILE A 70 -2.82 -4.30 -20.05
C ILE A 70 -1.34 -4.35 -19.70
N GLU A 71 -0.56 -3.40 -20.23
CA GLU A 71 0.86 -3.24 -19.87
C GLU A 71 1.00 -2.59 -18.48
N TYR A 72 2.15 -2.81 -17.83
CA TYR A 72 2.44 -2.17 -16.56
C TYR A 72 3.91 -1.79 -16.45
N VAL A 73 4.16 -0.73 -15.68
CA VAL A 73 5.49 -0.31 -15.24
C VAL A 73 5.48 -0.27 -13.72
N MET A 74 6.35 -1.04 -13.09
CA MET A 74 6.44 -1.13 -11.64
C MET A 74 7.77 -0.61 -11.14
N THR A 75 7.73 0.25 -10.11
CA THR A 75 8.90 0.84 -9.47
C THR A 75 8.88 0.60 -7.97
N ASN A 76 10.06 0.39 -7.39
CA ASN A 76 10.24 0.26 -5.95
C ASN A 76 11.26 1.29 -5.47
N ALA A 77 10.85 2.13 -4.52
CA ALA A 77 11.66 3.23 -4.02
C ALA A 77 12.13 2.99 -2.58
N ALA A 78 13.38 3.36 -2.30
CA ALA A 78 13.97 3.23 -0.98
C ALA A 78 13.67 4.44 -0.06
N ASP A 79 13.30 5.56 -0.64
CA ASP A 79 13.00 6.81 0.07
C ASP A 79 11.97 7.67 -0.70
N PRO A 80 11.35 8.69 -0.06
CA PRO A 80 10.33 9.51 -0.69
C PRO A 80 10.81 10.29 -1.90
N ASN A 81 12.08 10.75 -1.96
CA ASN A 81 12.61 11.48 -3.11
C ASN A 81 12.74 10.58 -4.33
N LYS A 82 13.23 9.35 -4.13
CA LYS A 82 13.28 8.33 -5.20
C LYS A 82 11.88 8.02 -5.69
N GLN A 83 10.89 7.87 -4.78
CA GLN A 83 9.51 7.61 -5.17
C GLN A 83 8.90 8.76 -5.98
N ALA A 84 9.18 10.02 -5.60
CA ALA A 84 8.75 11.19 -6.36
C ALA A 84 9.31 11.19 -7.78
N ASN A 85 10.60 10.90 -7.95
CA ASN A 85 11.24 10.81 -9.27
C ASN A 85 10.66 9.65 -10.10
N ASP A 86 10.40 8.49 -9.47
CA ASP A 86 9.79 7.36 -10.17
C ASP A 86 8.38 7.68 -10.67
N VAL A 87 7.61 8.44 -9.90
CA VAL A 87 6.28 8.93 -10.33
C VAL A 87 6.41 9.90 -11.50
N ASP A 88 7.42 10.78 -11.50
CA ASP A 88 7.68 11.67 -12.62
C ASP A 88 7.97 10.89 -13.92
N ASP A 89 8.74 9.81 -13.80
CA ASP A 89 9.03 8.91 -14.92
C ASP A 89 7.77 8.15 -15.39
N LEU A 90 6.86 7.77 -14.49
CA LEU A 90 5.57 7.16 -14.85
C LEU A 90 4.67 8.15 -15.60
N ILE A 91 4.57 9.40 -15.12
CA ILE A 91 3.82 10.47 -15.81
C ILE A 91 4.39 10.70 -17.22
N ALA A 92 5.71 10.75 -17.36
CA ALA A 92 6.39 10.96 -18.66
C ALA A 92 6.25 9.76 -19.62
N GLN A 93 5.86 8.59 -19.13
CA GLN A 93 5.58 7.40 -19.92
C GLN A 93 4.10 7.29 -20.34
N ASP A 94 3.30 8.33 -20.09
CA ASP A 94 1.88 8.41 -20.45
C ASP A 94 1.09 7.19 -19.96
N VAL A 95 1.22 6.82 -18.65
CA VAL A 95 0.42 5.76 -18.05
C VAL A 95 -1.02 6.23 -17.85
N ASP A 96 -2.00 5.34 -18.07
CA ASP A 96 -3.43 5.66 -17.98
C ASP A 96 -3.92 5.81 -16.54
N VAL A 97 -3.24 5.18 -15.59
CA VAL A 97 -3.57 5.21 -14.15
C VAL A 97 -2.33 4.89 -13.33
N ILE A 98 -2.24 5.45 -12.13
CA ILE A 98 -1.17 5.15 -11.19
C ILE A 98 -1.75 4.49 -9.94
N VAL A 99 -1.16 3.35 -9.53
CA VAL A 99 -1.31 2.75 -8.20
C VAL A 99 -0.11 3.16 -7.37
N MET A 100 -0.32 3.76 -6.20
CA MET A 100 0.78 4.20 -5.34
C MET A 100 0.54 3.80 -3.88
N LEU A 101 1.56 3.22 -3.25
CA LEU A 101 1.69 3.17 -1.81
C LEU A 101 2.72 4.22 -1.38
N PRO A 102 2.33 5.32 -0.75
CA PRO A 102 3.29 6.35 -0.34
C PRO A 102 4.25 5.83 0.74
N ILE A 103 5.56 6.08 0.60
CA ILE A 103 6.54 5.77 1.66
C ILE A 103 6.18 6.54 2.94
N GLU A 104 5.87 7.84 2.78
CA GLU A 104 5.44 8.74 3.85
C GLU A 104 4.25 9.60 3.35
N SER A 105 3.18 9.67 4.15
CA SER A 105 1.95 10.39 3.78
C SER A 105 2.20 11.86 3.44
N ALA A 106 2.85 12.61 4.34
CA ALA A 106 3.13 14.04 4.17
C ALA A 106 4.06 14.33 2.97
N ALA A 107 5.16 13.58 2.86
CA ALA A 107 6.18 13.81 1.82
C ALA A 107 5.64 13.52 0.40
N LEU A 108 4.73 12.54 0.25
CA LEU A 108 4.17 12.15 -1.04
C LEU A 108 2.84 12.84 -1.38
N SER A 109 2.24 13.61 -0.48
CA SER A 109 1.02 14.39 -0.78
C SER A 109 1.20 15.39 -1.93
N PRO A 110 2.31 16.13 -2.07
CA PRO A 110 2.55 16.96 -3.24
C PRO A 110 2.71 16.16 -4.55
N VAL A 111 3.24 14.94 -4.46
CA VAL A 111 3.37 14.03 -5.61
C VAL A 111 2.00 13.54 -6.08
N GLY A 112 1.12 13.17 -5.14
CA GLY A 112 -0.28 12.85 -5.45
C GLY A 112 -1.00 14.00 -6.14
N GLN A 113 -0.79 15.24 -5.67
CA GLN A 113 -1.35 16.44 -6.33
C GLN A 113 -0.82 16.59 -7.76
N LYS A 114 0.45 16.34 -7.99
CA LYS A 114 1.06 16.40 -9.33
C LYS A 114 0.45 15.37 -10.29
N ILE A 115 0.18 14.14 -9.83
CA ILE A 115 -0.53 13.11 -10.61
C ILE A 115 -1.93 13.59 -10.98
N LYS A 116 -2.68 14.15 -10.02
CA LYS A 116 -4.02 14.73 -10.22
C LYS A 116 -4.00 15.88 -11.23
N ASP A 117 -3.03 16.78 -11.13
CA ASP A 117 -2.87 17.93 -12.03
C ASP A 117 -2.48 17.49 -13.46
N ALA A 118 -1.81 16.35 -13.62
CA ALA A 118 -1.56 15.70 -14.90
C ALA A 118 -2.80 15.03 -15.50
N GLY A 119 -3.93 14.99 -14.77
CA GLY A 119 -5.18 14.35 -15.20
C GLY A 119 -5.15 12.82 -15.13
N ILE A 120 -4.16 12.23 -14.46
CA ILE A 120 -4.02 10.79 -14.32
C ILE A 120 -4.78 10.33 -13.06
N PRO A 121 -5.71 9.36 -13.16
CA PRO A 121 -6.35 8.77 -12.00
C PRO A 121 -5.33 8.11 -11.06
N LEU A 122 -5.52 8.32 -9.75
CA LEU A 122 -4.62 7.82 -8.71
C LEU A 122 -5.36 6.86 -7.78
N VAL A 123 -4.91 5.61 -7.73
CA VAL A 123 -5.35 4.62 -6.75
C VAL A 123 -4.29 4.51 -5.66
N ILE A 124 -4.64 4.94 -4.46
CA ILE A 124 -3.78 4.82 -3.28
C ILE A 124 -4.04 3.47 -2.61
N VAL A 125 -2.97 2.82 -2.17
CA VAL A 125 -3.06 1.60 -1.36
C VAL A 125 -2.33 1.78 -0.04
N ASP A 126 -2.90 1.25 1.05
CA ASP A 126 -2.37 1.24 2.42
C ASP A 126 -2.31 2.63 3.06
N ARG A 127 -1.26 3.41 2.81
CA ARG A 127 -1.04 4.73 3.43
C ARG A 127 -1.74 5.82 2.66
N GLU A 128 -2.55 6.62 3.36
CA GLU A 128 -3.28 7.74 2.77
C GLU A 128 -2.37 8.96 2.56
N LEU A 129 -2.72 9.78 1.58
CA LEU A 129 -2.16 11.12 1.44
C LEU A 129 -2.88 12.09 2.39
N GLU A 130 -2.25 13.23 2.70
CA GLU A 130 -2.85 14.30 3.51
C GLU A 130 -3.76 15.25 2.69
N ASN A 131 -3.95 14.97 1.40
CA ASN A 131 -4.80 15.73 0.50
C ASN A 131 -5.82 14.84 -0.24
N ASP A 132 -6.70 15.43 -1.04
CA ASP A 132 -7.75 14.77 -1.80
C ASP A 132 -7.32 14.36 -3.23
N ALA A 133 -6.05 14.07 -3.44
CA ALA A 133 -5.55 13.73 -4.77
C ALA A 133 -5.98 12.34 -5.26
N ALA A 134 -6.27 11.42 -4.35
CA ALA A 134 -6.64 10.05 -4.70
C ALA A 134 -8.02 9.99 -5.39
N THR A 135 -8.12 9.20 -6.46
CA THR A 135 -9.38 8.79 -7.08
C THR A 135 -10.04 7.69 -6.26
N VAL A 136 -9.24 6.72 -5.80
CA VAL A 136 -9.68 5.63 -4.90
C VAL A 136 -8.59 5.37 -3.87
N VAL A 137 -9.01 5.06 -2.64
CA VAL A 137 -8.13 4.56 -1.58
C VAL A 137 -8.52 3.12 -1.24
N VAL A 138 -7.57 2.20 -1.27
CA VAL A 138 -7.72 0.81 -0.82
C VAL A 138 -6.85 0.60 0.40
N LYS A 139 -7.45 0.39 1.56
CA LYS A 139 -6.72 0.25 2.83
C LYS A 139 -7.36 -0.78 3.76
N GLY A 140 -6.64 -1.16 4.81
CA GLY A 140 -7.25 -1.87 5.94
C GLY A 140 -7.88 -0.90 6.93
N ASP A 141 -8.71 -1.42 7.81
CA ASP A 141 -9.30 -0.68 8.92
C ASP A 141 -8.28 -0.46 10.05
N ASN A 142 -7.37 0.50 9.84
CA ASN A 142 -6.29 0.78 10.79
C ASN A 142 -6.82 1.28 12.15
N GLU A 143 -7.88 2.09 12.14
CA GLU A 143 -8.53 2.53 13.38
C GLU A 143 -9.16 1.34 14.11
N GLY A 144 -9.87 0.47 13.37
CA GLY A 144 -10.43 -0.77 13.90
C GLY A 144 -9.38 -1.72 14.48
N ILE A 145 -8.18 -1.82 13.89
CA ILE A 145 -7.03 -2.55 14.47
C ILE A 145 -6.71 -1.99 15.86
N GLY A 146 -6.53 -0.67 15.96
CA GLY A 146 -6.24 -0.02 17.24
C GLY A 146 -7.35 -0.24 18.27
N VAL A 147 -8.60 0.01 17.88
CA VAL A 147 -9.78 -0.18 18.75
C VAL A 147 -9.91 -1.63 19.23
N ASN A 148 -9.72 -2.61 18.33
CA ASN A 148 -9.81 -4.02 18.71
C ASN A 148 -8.65 -4.44 19.63
N ALA A 149 -7.43 -3.92 19.37
CA ALA A 149 -6.29 -4.13 20.26
C ALA A 149 -6.56 -3.54 21.67
N GLY A 150 -7.01 -2.29 21.74
CA GLY A 150 -7.33 -1.64 23.01
C GLY A 150 -8.42 -2.38 23.80
N LYS A 151 -9.50 -2.80 23.14
CA LYS A 151 -10.56 -3.64 23.77
C LYS A 151 -10.00 -4.96 24.30
N TYR A 152 -9.13 -5.61 23.54
CA TYR A 152 -8.46 -6.84 23.95
C TYR A 152 -7.61 -6.61 25.22
N PHE A 153 -6.87 -5.50 25.29
CA PHE A 153 -6.09 -5.13 26.47
C PHE A 153 -6.99 -4.86 27.68
N VAL A 154 -8.07 -4.10 27.52
CA VAL A 154 -9.03 -3.82 28.60
C VAL A 154 -9.62 -5.14 29.14
N GLU A 155 -10.01 -6.06 28.27
CA GLU A 155 -10.54 -7.38 28.69
C GLU A 155 -9.49 -8.21 29.42
N LYS A 156 -8.30 -8.39 28.82
CA LYS A 156 -7.28 -9.31 29.36
C LYS A 156 -6.61 -8.80 30.63
N LEU A 157 -6.49 -7.48 30.78
CA LEU A 157 -5.92 -6.84 31.97
C LEU A 157 -6.98 -6.44 33.02
N ASN A 158 -8.25 -6.80 32.80
CA ASN A 158 -9.37 -6.39 33.66
C ASN A 158 -9.41 -4.87 33.89
N GLY A 159 -9.12 -4.10 32.84
CA GLY A 159 -9.17 -2.63 32.81
C GLY A 159 -8.06 -1.91 33.55
N LYS A 160 -6.97 -2.58 33.97
CA LYS A 160 -5.86 -1.94 34.70
C LYS A 160 -4.53 -2.59 34.38
N GLY A 161 -3.49 -1.77 34.12
CA GLY A 161 -2.14 -2.27 33.87
C GLY A 161 -1.21 -1.23 33.26
N LYS A 162 0.07 -1.58 33.16
CA LYS A 162 1.12 -0.82 32.51
C LYS A 162 1.46 -1.45 31.17
N VAL A 163 1.21 -0.75 30.09
CA VAL A 163 1.40 -1.27 28.74
C VAL A 163 2.41 -0.47 27.95
N VAL A 164 3.04 -1.13 26.99
CA VAL A 164 3.97 -0.52 26.05
C VAL A 164 3.34 -0.58 24.65
N GLU A 165 3.50 0.48 23.87
CA GLU A 165 3.18 0.52 22.46
C GLU A 165 4.46 0.62 21.63
N ILE A 166 4.66 -0.30 20.66
CA ILE A 166 5.71 -0.20 19.64
C ILE A 166 5.04 0.18 18.33
N THR A 167 5.34 1.39 17.85
CA THR A 167 4.66 2.00 16.69
C THR A 167 5.42 1.77 15.39
N GLY A 168 4.74 1.98 14.25
CA GLY A 168 5.40 2.13 12.95
C GLY A 168 6.09 3.48 12.78
N PRO A 169 6.64 3.77 11.57
CA PRO A 169 7.13 5.09 11.19
C PRO A 169 5.95 6.06 11.01
N PRO A 170 6.21 7.38 10.97
CA PRO A 170 5.17 8.40 10.76
C PRO A 170 4.36 8.14 9.47
N SER A 171 3.09 7.82 9.61
CA SER A 171 2.16 7.53 8.51
C SER A 171 0.73 7.50 9.02
N SER A 172 -0.25 7.61 8.10
CA SER A 172 -1.68 7.45 8.43
C SER A 172 -1.98 6.11 9.12
N VAL A 173 -1.29 5.04 8.75
CA VAL A 173 -1.41 3.71 9.37
C VAL A 173 -1.06 3.76 10.85
N THR A 174 0.12 4.31 11.17
CA THR A 174 0.62 4.43 12.55
C THR A 174 -0.28 5.31 13.40
N GLU A 175 -0.71 6.44 12.85
CA GLU A 175 -1.57 7.39 13.56
C GLU A 175 -2.95 6.81 13.87
N GLN A 176 -3.60 6.17 12.89
CA GLN A 176 -4.93 5.58 13.06
C GLN A 176 -4.90 4.41 14.04
N ARG A 177 -3.90 3.50 13.97
CA ARG A 177 -3.75 2.40 14.93
C ARG A 177 -3.53 2.90 16.35
N GLY A 178 -2.63 3.89 16.53
CA GLY A 178 -2.37 4.47 17.84
C GLY A 178 -3.57 5.25 18.42
N ALA A 179 -4.31 5.98 17.58
CA ALA A 179 -5.52 6.69 18.01
C ALA A 179 -6.61 5.73 18.49
N GLY A 180 -6.95 4.70 17.69
CA GLY A 180 -7.93 3.68 18.06
C GLY A 180 -7.54 2.90 19.33
N PHE A 181 -6.24 2.58 19.50
CA PHE A 181 -5.75 1.91 20.70
C PHE A 181 -5.96 2.75 21.96
N LYS A 182 -5.64 4.03 21.93
CA LYS A 182 -5.84 4.96 23.04
C LYS A 182 -7.32 5.18 23.35
N GLU A 183 -8.13 5.41 22.30
CA GLU A 183 -9.58 5.62 22.44
C GLU A 183 -10.26 4.46 23.15
N ALA A 184 -9.96 3.22 22.76
CA ALA A 184 -10.57 2.04 23.34
C ALA A 184 -10.23 1.83 24.83
N MET A 185 -9.14 2.43 25.31
CA MET A 185 -8.70 2.34 26.72
C MET A 185 -9.04 3.58 27.55
N GLU A 186 -9.65 4.62 26.97
CA GLU A 186 -9.89 5.92 27.64
C GLU A 186 -10.64 5.81 28.99
N ASN A 187 -11.54 4.84 29.08
CA ASN A 187 -12.35 4.61 30.30
C ASN A 187 -11.81 3.47 31.19
N SER A 188 -10.51 3.22 31.16
CA SER A 188 -9.83 2.19 31.96
C SER A 188 -8.70 2.80 32.78
N ASP A 189 -8.15 2.02 33.72
CA ASP A 189 -6.94 2.34 34.49
C ASP A 189 -5.67 1.76 33.83
N ILE A 190 -5.67 1.58 32.50
CA ILE A 190 -4.50 1.13 31.74
C ILE A 190 -3.66 2.35 31.38
N GLU A 191 -2.36 2.29 31.71
CA GLU A 191 -1.38 3.33 31.43
C GLU A 191 -0.43 2.91 30.31
N ILE A 192 -0.32 3.68 29.24
CA ILE A 192 0.76 3.53 28.24
C ILE A 192 2.03 4.18 28.80
N ILE A 193 2.92 3.37 29.38
CA ILE A 193 4.14 3.85 30.05
C ILE A 193 5.27 4.16 29.07
N ALA A 194 5.23 3.64 27.84
CA ALA A 194 6.15 3.94 26.76
C ALA A 194 5.47 3.72 25.41
N SER A 195 5.77 4.62 24.46
CA SER A 195 5.38 4.49 23.05
C SER A 195 6.56 4.92 22.19
N GLN A 196 7.16 4.00 21.43
CA GLN A 196 8.36 4.24 20.62
C GLN A 196 8.26 3.55 19.27
N SER A 197 8.89 4.17 18.23
CA SER A 197 8.87 3.59 16.89
C SER A 197 9.85 2.43 16.74
N GLY A 198 9.33 1.30 16.26
CA GLY A 198 10.08 0.16 15.76
C GLY A 198 10.19 0.14 14.23
N ASP A 199 9.65 1.19 13.54
CA ASP A 199 9.77 1.41 12.09
C ASP A 199 9.30 0.23 11.21
N PHE A 200 8.34 -0.58 11.69
CA PHE A 200 7.93 -1.86 11.09
C PHE A 200 9.09 -2.85 10.89
N SER A 201 10.16 -2.71 11.66
CA SER A 201 11.36 -3.54 11.61
C SER A 201 11.46 -4.44 12.83
N THR A 202 11.71 -5.73 12.61
CA THR A 202 11.93 -6.71 13.68
C THR A 202 13.16 -6.34 14.49
N GLU A 203 14.28 -6.00 13.83
CA GLU A 203 15.55 -5.66 14.47
C GLU A 203 15.44 -4.37 15.29
N LYS A 204 14.78 -3.34 14.73
CA LYS A 204 14.58 -2.08 15.43
C LYS A 204 13.67 -2.25 16.65
N SER A 205 12.62 -3.05 16.53
CA SER A 205 11.72 -3.33 17.65
C SER A 205 12.39 -4.14 18.76
N LEU A 206 13.29 -5.05 18.41
CA LEU A 206 14.14 -5.74 19.37
C LEU A 206 14.99 -4.73 20.18
N GLU A 207 15.71 -3.82 19.50
CA GLU A 207 16.54 -2.80 20.12
C GLU A 207 15.72 -1.86 21.04
N VAL A 208 14.60 -1.36 20.52
CA VAL A 208 13.70 -0.45 21.24
C VAL A 208 13.15 -1.14 22.50
N MET A 209 12.68 -2.38 22.34
CA MET A 209 12.12 -3.12 23.49
C MET A 209 13.20 -3.45 24.54
N GLN A 210 14.43 -3.78 24.14
CA GLN A 210 15.53 -3.98 25.10
C GLN A 210 15.76 -2.72 25.97
N ASN A 211 15.71 -1.52 25.36
CA ASN A 211 15.85 -0.25 26.09
C ASN A 211 14.66 -0.01 27.04
N ILE A 212 13.43 -0.29 26.58
CA ILE A 212 12.22 -0.15 27.40
C ILE A 212 12.24 -1.11 28.61
N LEU A 213 12.67 -2.37 28.41
CA LEU A 213 12.79 -3.37 29.48
C LEU A 213 13.79 -2.96 30.56
N GLN A 214 14.85 -2.23 30.21
CA GLN A 214 15.81 -1.68 31.17
C GLN A 214 15.23 -0.50 31.96
N ALA A 215 14.42 0.35 31.32
CA ALA A 215 13.85 1.54 31.94
C ALA A 215 12.62 1.23 32.81
N HIS A 216 11.86 0.18 32.47
CA HIS A 216 10.59 -0.14 33.10
C HIS A 216 10.64 -1.53 33.74
N PRO A 217 10.73 -1.63 35.09
CA PRO A 217 10.81 -2.92 35.79
C PRO A 217 9.50 -3.72 35.80
N GLU A 218 8.36 -3.07 35.49
CA GLU A 218 7.03 -3.67 35.44
C GLU A 218 6.33 -3.30 34.16
N ILE A 219 5.95 -4.29 33.36
CA ILE A 219 5.19 -4.15 32.11
C ILE A 219 4.20 -5.30 32.07
N ASP A 220 2.90 -5.02 31.93
CA ASP A 220 1.88 -6.05 31.91
C ASP A 220 1.67 -6.63 30.50
N ALA A 221 1.69 -5.79 29.45
CA ALA A 221 1.51 -6.22 28.07
C ALA A 221 2.14 -5.25 27.07
N VAL A 222 2.32 -5.73 25.82
CA VAL A 222 2.88 -4.93 24.73
C VAL A 222 1.98 -5.00 23.50
N PHE A 223 1.55 -3.85 22.99
CA PHE A 223 0.95 -3.71 21.68
C PHE A 223 2.02 -3.35 20.65
N THR A 224 2.12 -4.10 19.59
CA THR A 224 2.93 -3.75 18.42
C THR A 224 2.02 -3.53 17.24
N GLN A 225 2.30 -2.47 16.48
CA GLN A 225 1.49 -2.11 15.32
C GLN A 225 1.80 -2.95 14.07
N ASP A 226 2.64 -4.00 14.18
CA ASP A 226 2.97 -4.94 13.11
C ASP A 226 3.45 -6.26 13.70
N ASP A 227 3.19 -7.37 12.99
CA ASP A 227 3.56 -8.72 13.42
C ASP A 227 5.08 -8.97 13.42
N GLY A 228 5.82 -8.39 12.46
CA GLY A 228 7.28 -8.45 12.46
C GLY A 228 7.89 -7.77 13.68
N MET A 229 7.29 -6.66 14.12
CA MET A 229 7.68 -5.98 15.36
C MET A 229 7.37 -6.83 16.59
N ALA A 230 6.24 -7.55 16.61
CA ALA A 230 5.90 -8.46 17.72
C ALA A 230 6.96 -9.56 17.90
N LEU A 231 7.51 -10.08 16.82
CA LEU A 231 8.60 -11.07 16.88
C LEU A 231 9.88 -10.48 17.47
N GLY A 232 10.22 -9.23 17.14
CA GLY A 232 11.36 -8.52 17.72
C GLY A 232 11.17 -8.28 19.23
N VAL A 233 9.98 -7.85 19.64
CA VAL A 233 9.58 -7.68 21.04
C VAL A 233 9.65 -9.01 21.81
N LEU A 234 9.14 -10.08 21.23
CA LEU A 234 9.19 -11.43 21.82
C LEU A 234 10.63 -11.88 22.09
N GLN A 235 11.53 -11.62 21.14
CA GLN A 235 12.95 -11.92 21.29
C GLN A 235 13.56 -11.11 22.44
N ALA A 236 13.31 -9.80 22.54
CA ALA A 236 13.81 -8.94 23.62
C ALA A 236 13.36 -9.41 25.00
N ILE A 237 12.08 -9.75 25.15
CA ILE A 237 11.52 -10.26 26.39
C ILE A 237 12.19 -11.57 26.80
N LYS A 238 12.39 -12.49 25.87
CA LYS A 238 13.06 -13.76 26.09
C LYS A 238 14.52 -13.59 26.52
N GLU A 239 15.28 -12.74 25.84
CA GLU A 239 16.69 -12.44 26.15
C GLU A 239 16.84 -11.79 27.55
N ALA A 240 15.93 -10.89 27.91
CA ALA A 240 15.91 -10.25 29.23
C ALA A 240 15.41 -11.17 30.35
N GLY A 241 14.86 -12.34 30.02
CA GLY A 241 14.31 -13.29 30.97
C GLY A 241 13.10 -12.78 31.76
N ARG A 242 12.39 -11.77 31.22
CA ARG A 242 11.21 -11.15 31.88
C ARG A 242 10.04 -12.12 31.96
N LYS A 243 9.29 -12.05 33.06
CA LYS A 243 8.17 -12.94 33.37
C LYS A 243 6.90 -12.20 33.80
N ASP A 244 6.99 -10.89 33.93
CA ASP A 244 5.87 -10.00 34.29
C ASP A 244 4.95 -9.72 33.10
N ILE A 245 5.45 -9.76 31.88
CA ILE A 245 4.68 -9.49 30.66
C ILE A 245 3.75 -10.66 30.36
N GLN A 246 2.46 -10.41 30.42
CA GLN A 246 1.41 -11.44 30.30
C GLN A 246 1.15 -11.83 28.85
N PHE A 247 1.21 -10.84 27.92
CA PHE A 247 1.01 -11.07 26.49
C PHE A 247 1.58 -9.95 25.62
N VAL A 248 1.75 -10.26 24.34
CA VAL A 248 2.07 -9.36 23.24
C VAL A 248 0.97 -9.47 22.20
N THR A 249 0.64 -8.39 21.51
CA THR A 249 -0.23 -8.44 20.33
C THR A 249 0.46 -7.79 19.12
N GLY A 250 0.12 -8.28 17.94
CA GLY A 250 0.59 -7.75 16.66
C GLY A 250 -0.53 -7.19 15.79
N ALA A 251 -0.20 -6.90 14.55
CA ALA A 251 -1.13 -6.58 13.46
C ALA A 251 -0.54 -7.03 12.13
N GLY A 252 -1.33 -7.76 11.33
CA GLY A 252 -0.88 -8.26 10.03
C GLY A 252 -1.53 -9.59 9.68
N GLY A 253 -1.40 -10.59 10.51
CA GLY A 253 -1.77 -11.97 10.23
C GLY A 253 -0.57 -12.76 9.66
N GLY A 254 0.63 -12.47 10.16
CA GLY A 254 1.86 -13.12 9.71
C GLY A 254 1.95 -14.58 10.18
N LYS A 255 2.44 -15.46 9.31
CA LYS A 255 2.59 -16.90 9.55
C LYS A 255 3.36 -17.22 10.84
N ALA A 256 4.49 -16.53 11.08
CA ALA A 256 5.30 -16.76 12.27
C ALA A 256 4.59 -16.40 13.58
N VAL A 257 3.72 -15.38 13.54
CA VAL A 257 2.86 -14.99 14.67
C VAL A 257 1.78 -16.05 14.92
N PHE A 258 1.14 -16.55 13.87
CA PHE A 258 0.20 -17.67 13.98
C PHE A 258 0.87 -18.93 14.54
N GLU A 259 2.11 -19.22 14.15
CA GLU A 259 2.87 -20.36 14.70
C GLU A 259 3.20 -20.18 16.18
N ASP A 260 3.50 -18.96 16.64
CA ASP A 260 3.69 -18.68 18.08
C ASP A 260 2.40 -18.89 18.87
N MET A 261 1.27 -18.36 18.38
CA MET A 261 -0.04 -18.55 19.00
C MET A 261 -0.43 -20.04 19.12
N LYS A 262 -0.19 -20.84 18.07
CA LYS A 262 -0.49 -22.29 18.06
C LYS A 262 0.34 -23.07 19.08
N LYS A 263 1.50 -22.56 19.49
CA LYS A 263 2.41 -23.17 20.48
C LYS A 263 2.21 -22.63 21.91
N ASP A 264 1.10 -21.92 22.18
CA ASP A 264 0.88 -21.20 23.43
C ASP A 264 2.00 -20.20 23.74
N GLY A 265 2.47 -19.48 22.70
CA GLY A 265 3.47 -18.44 22.83
C GLY A 265 2.96 -17.19 23.54
N LEU A 266 3.82 -16.20 23.69
CA LEU A 266 3.48 -14.95 24.36
C LEU A 266 2.65 -14.01 23.45
N ILE A 267 2.67 -14.21 22.13
CA ILE A 267 1.79 -13.47 21.21
C ILE A 267 0.40 -14.14 21.25
N THR A 268 -0.59 -13.42 21.79
CA THR A 268 -1.91 -13.98 22.04
C THR A 268 -3.00 -13.50 21.10
N ALA A 269 -2.76 -12.40 20.39
CA ALA A 269 -3.65 -11.91 19.35
C ALA A 269 -2.87 -11.14 18.25
N THR A 270 -3.42 -11.17 17.04
CA THR A 270 -3.09 -10.25 15.95
C THR A 270 -4.37 -9.82 15.24
N PHE A 271 -4.31 -8.73 14.49
CA PHE A 271 -5.45 -8.18 13.76
C PHE A 271 -5.10 -8.18 12.28
N LEU A 272 -5.93 -8.81 11.45
CA LEU A 272 -5.64 -9.04 10.04
C LEU A 272 -5.43 -7.72 9.29
N TYR A 273 -4.36 -7.69 8.53
CA TYR A 273 -4.01 -6.62 7.61
C TYR A 273 -3.33 -7.22 6.37
N SER A 274 -4.15 -7.72 5.44
CA SER A 274 -3.64 -8.53 4.34
C SER A 274 -2.83 -7.71 3.32
N PRO A 275 -1.61 -8.12 2.99
CA PRO A 275 -0.83 -7.50 1.91
C PRO A 275 -1.48 -7.68 0.53
N THR A 276 -2.39 -8.66 0.36
CA THR A 276 -3.10 -8.89 -0.91
C THR A 276 -4.12 -7.80 -1.24
N MET A 277 -4.38 -6.83 -0.35
CA MET A 277 -5.24 -5.68 -0.66
C MET A 277 -4.76 -4.91 -1.90
N VAL A 278 -3.48 -4.95 -2.24
CA VAL A 278 -2.93 -4.33 -3.45
C VAL A 278 -3.49 -4.95 -4.73
N GLU A 279 -3.88 -6.22 -4.71
CA GLU A 279 -4.51 -6.87 -5.87
C GLU A 279 -5.81 -6.17 -6.24
N ASP A 280 -6.61 -5.75 -5.25
CA ASP A 280 -7.83 -4.98 -5.50
C ASP A 280 -7.50 -3.59 -6.04
N ALA A 281 -6.47 -2.92 -5.52
CA ALA A 281 -6.03 -1.63 -6.05
C ALA A 281 -5.61 -1.73 -7.53
N VAL A 282 -4.86 -2.77 -7.90
CA VAL A 282 -4.43 -3.03 -9.28
C VAL A 282 -5.61 -3.38 -10.19
N LYS A 283 -6.59 -4.17 -9.71
CA LYS A 283 -7.85 -4.46 -10.46
C LYS A 283 -8.67 -3.18 -10.68
N ILE A 284 -8.85 -2.37 -9.64
CA ILE A 284 -9.57 -1.09 -9.72
C ILE A 284 -8.87 -0.16 -10.73
N ALA A 285 -7.52 -0.11 -10.69
CA ALA A 285 -6.76 0.67 -11.65
C ALA A 285 -6.98 0.18 -13.09
N ALA A 286 -7.00 -1.14 -13.32
CA ALA A 286 -7.31 -1.70 -14.64
C ALA A 286 -8.71 -1.33 -15.12
N ASP A 287 -9.71 -1.35 -14.24
CA ASP A 287 -11.07 -0.96 -14.57
C ASP A 287 -11.16 0.53 -14.91
N ILE A 288 -10.44 1.39 -14.16
CA ILE A 288 -10.37 2.83 -14.45
C ILE A 288 -9.69 3.07 -15.81
N ALA A 289 -8.58 2.38 -16.13
CA ALA A 289 -7.90 2.47 -17.42
C ALA A 289 -8.83 2.07 -18.59
N LYS A 290 -9.73 1.11 -18.39
CA LYS A 290 -10.78 0.73 -19.36
C LYS A 290 -11.92 1.76 -19.47
N GLY A 291 -11.86 2.89 -18.75
CA GLY A 291 -12.90 3.94 -18.75
C GLY A 291 -14.06 3.69 -17.80
N ASN A 292 -14.00 2.67 -16.95
CA ASN A 292 -15.03 2.42 -15.94
C ASN A 292 -14.86 3.39 -14.76
N LYS A 293 -15.99 3.85 -14.21
CA LYS A 293 -15.94 4.64 -12.96
C LYS A 293 -15.84 3.70 -11.77
N PRO A 294 -14.98 4.01 -10.77
CA PRO A 294 -14.95 3.23 -9.54
C PRO A 294 -16.31 3.29 -8.83
N ALA A 295 -16.72 2.16 -8.24
CA ALA A 295 -17.97 2.06 -7.51
C ALA A 295 -17.93 2.89 -6.22
N GLU A 296 -16.77 2.95 -5.59
CA GLU A 296 -16.52 3.63 -4.33
C GLU A 296 -15.17 4.38 -4.39
N SER A 297 -15.06 5.49 -3.67
CA SER A 297 -13.78 6.23 -3.53
C SER A 297 -12.88 5.66 -2.42
N MET A 298 -13.42 4.77 -1.59
CA MET A 298 -12.68 4.13 -0.50
C MET A 298 -13.13 2.67 -0.32
N VAL A 299 -12.16 1.76 -0.33
CA VAL A 299 -12.34 0.33 -0.05
C VAL A 299 -11.57 0.00 1.22
N VAL A 300 -12.29 -0.38 2.28
CA VAL A 300 -11.70 -0.70 3.58
C VAL A 300 -11.79 -2.20 3.85
N LYS A 301 -10.66 -2.83 4.18
CA LYS A 301 -10.59 -4.24 4.59
C LYS A 301 -10.74 -4.34 6.10
N GLU A 302 -11.64 -5.20 6.56
CA GLU A 302 -11.97 -5.36 7.98
C GLU A 302 -10.76 -5.83 8.82
N ALA A 303 -10.64 -5.27 10.03
CA ALA A 303 -9.64 -5.65 11.03
C ALA A 303 -10.13 -6.85 11.86
N THR A 304 -10.11 -8.05 11.28
CA THR A 304 -10.50 -9.27 11.97
C THR A 304 -9.48 -9.64 13.04
N GLN A 305 -9.95 -9.83 14.29
CA GLN A 305 -9.10 -10.32 15.38
C GLN A 305 -8.85 -11.82 15.24
N VAL A 306 -7.58 -12.20 15.29
CA VAL A 306 -7.14 -13.60 15.34
C VAL A 306 -6.47 -13.89 16.68
N THR A 307 -6.91 -14.97 17.31
CA THR A 307 -6.37 -15.49 18.56
C THR A 307 -6.13 -17.00 18.40
N LYS A 308 -5.64 -17.65 19.42
CA LYS A 308 -5.47 -19.12 19.39
C LYS A 308 -6.77 -19.87 19.04
N ASP A 309 -7.94 -19.32 19.39
CA ASP A 309 -9.23 -20.01 19.23
C ASP A 309 -9.66 -20.11 17.75
N ASN A 310 -9.21 -19.18 16.89
CA ASN A 310 -9.58 -19.13 15.47
C ASN A 310 -8.39 -19.09 14.51
N VAL A 311 -7.15 -19.19 14.99
CA VAL A 311 -5.95 -19.09 14.15
C VAL A 311 -5.89 -20.14 13.03
N ASP A 312 -6.48 -21.32 13.24
CA ASP A 312 -6.50 -22.40 12.24
C ASP A 312 -7.35 -22.04 11.00
N GLU A 313 -8.28 -21.08 11.12
CA GLU A 313 -9.09 -20.59 10.00
C GLU A 313 -8.29 -19.68 9.05
N PHE A 314 -7.21 -19.07 9.56
CA PHE A 314 -6.40 -18.07 8.83
C PHE A 314 -4.98 -18.55 8.52
N TYR A 315 -4.55 -19.66 9.13
CA TYR A 315 -3.19 -20.16 8.95
C TYR A 315 -3.01 -20.87 7.60
N ASP A 316 -2.17 -20.32 6.76
CA ASP A 316 -1.73 -20.93 5.51
C ASP A 316 -0.24 -21.33 5.62
N PRO A 317 0.10 -22.64 5.61
CA PRO A 317 1.47 -23.10 5.67
C PRO A 317 2.32 -22.69 4.46
N GLU A 318 1.69 -22.39 3.32
CA GLU A 318 2.35 -21.94 2.10
C GLU A 318 2.50 -20.40 2.02
N SER A 319 1.92 -19.65 2.97
CA SER A 319 2.06 -18.21 3.02
C SER A 319 3.54 -17.81 3.14
N LYS A 320 3.92 -16.77 2.39
CA LYS A 320 5.24 -16.14 2.48
C LYS A 320 5.31 -15.06 3.56
N PHE A 321 4.15 -14.62 4.02
CA PHE A 321 3.97 -13.62 5.07
C PHE A 321 3.34 -14.25 6.29
#